data_3292c7cf5f5c1b516303227ed41d1d2a
#
_entry.id   3292c7cf5f5c1b516303227ed41d1d2a
#
_cell.length_a   1.000
_cell.length_b   1.000
_cell.length_c   1.000
_cell.angle_alpha   90.00
_cell.angle_beta   90.00
_cell.angle_gamma   90.00
#
_symmetry.space_group_name_H-M   'P 1'
#
loop_
_entity.id
_entity.type
_entity.pdbx_description
1 polymer ?
#
loop_
_entity_poly.entity_id
_entity_poly.type
_entity_poly.pdbx_seq_one_letter_code
_entity_poly.pdbx_strand_id
1 'polypeptide(L)'
;PTMVYQELSMLLTDAQEYQNVAWAVAPAGAGKTTTIRDFAARHENVFVVSCSEDMHRGDFIREMARSVGVNVSDMSLKEALERVVRHLLTLDKPLLVFDEGDKLADSIFYYFITIYNRLENYCGIIFVSTRYIKRRMEIGLSYNKKGYDEIHSRICRKFVELTPATSYEVAAIARANGLTDERVAKTVVKDAATCDFDLRRVRREIHKQKRLAAIASK
;
A
#
# COMPACT_ATOMS: atom_id res chain seq x y z
N PRO A 1 -8.63 -15.51 0.18
CA PRO A 1 -7.62 -14.45 0.12
C PRO A 1 -6.61 -14.74 -1.00
N THR A 2 -6.10 -13.70 -1.68
CA THR A 2 -5.03 -13.81 -2.68
C THR A 2 -3.66 -13.89 -1.98
N MET A 3 -2.62 -14.35 -2.72
CA MET A 3 -1.25 -14.33 -2.21
C MET A 3 -0.81 -12.93 -1.80
N VAL A 4 -1.09 -11.90 -2.64
CA VAL A 4 -0.84 -10.50 -2.27
C VAL A 4 -1.48 -10.13 -0.94
N TYR A 5 -2.72 -10.56 -0.70
CA TYR A 5 -3.42 -10.30 0.56
C TYR A 5 -2.70 -10.96 1.74
N GLN A 6 -2.31 -12.20 1.60
CA GLN A 6 -1.63 -12.95 2.68
C GLN A 6 -0.24 -12.38 2.96
N GLU A 7 0.59 -12.22 1.93
CA GLU A 7 1.96 -11.71 2.06
C GLU A 7 1.99 -10.28 2.60
N LEU A 8 1.12 -9.39 2.10
CA LEU A 8 1.07 -8.01 2.57
C LEU A 8 0.53 -7.94 4.01
N SER A 9 -0.48 -8.74 4.36
CA SER A 9 -0.98 -8.79 5.74
C SER A 9 0.09 -9.29 6.71
N MET A 10 0.86 -10.32 6.34
CA MET A 10 2.00 -10.79 7.15
C MET A 10 3.06 -9.71 7.32
N LEU A 11 3.41 -9.00 6.25
CA LEU A 11 4.39 -7.90 6.31
C LEU A 11 3.92 -6.74 7.21
N LEU A 12 2.62 -6.39 7.13
CA LEU A 12 2.03 -5.35 7.97
C LEU A 12 2.02 -5.77 9.45
N THR A 13 1.68 -7.04 9.73
CA THR A 13 1.71 -7.61 11.09
C THR A 13 3.14 -7.59 11.65
N ASP A 14 4.11 -8.05 10.87
CA ASP A 14 5.52 -8.07 11.27
C ASP A 14 6.04 -6.65 11.55
N ALA A 15 5.72 -5.70 10.66
CA ALA A 15 6.12 -4.31 10.86
C ALA A 15 5.47 -3.68 12.10
N GLN A 16 4.22 -3.98 12.40
CA GLN A 16 3.53 -3.50 13.58
C GLN A 16 4.10 -4.11 14.86
N GLU A 17 4.36 -5.42 14.85
CA GLU A 17 4.83 -6.16 16.03
C GLU A 17 6.26 -5.81 16.40
N TYR A 18 7.14 -5.67 15.40
CA TYR A 18 8.59 -5.47 15.61
C TYR A 18 9.11 -4.09 15.22
N GLN A 19 8.21 -3.14 14.90
CA GLN A 19 8.53 -1.77 14.47
C GLN A 19 9.49 -1.72 13.28
N ASN A 20 9.35 -2.71 12.38
CA ASN A 20 10.17 -2.82 11.17
C ASN A 20 9.78 -1.80 10.09
N VAL A 21 10.72 -1.50 9.22
CA VAL A 21 10.50 -0.66 8.04
C VAL A 21 10.74 -1.48 6.78
N ALA A 22 9.77 -1.45 5.85
CA ALA A 22 9.90 -2.15 4.59
C ALA A 22 9.18 -1.40 3.44
N TRP A 23 9.51 -1.78 2.22
CA TRP A 23 8.84 -1.31 1.02
C TRP A 23 8.32 -2.48 0.20
N ALA A 24 7.00 -2.66 0.20
CA ALA A 24 6.32 -3.68 -0.58
C ALA A 24 6.00 -3.18 -2.00
N VAL A 25 6.21 -4.02 -2.99
CA VAL A 25 5.93 -3.70 -4.39
C VAL A 25 5.11 -4.80 -5.07
N ALA A 26 4.11 -4.38 -5.83
CA ALA A 26 3.33 -5.27 -6.70
C ALA A 26 2.77 -4.49 -7.90
N PRO A 27 2.35 -5.17 -8.97
CA PRO A 27 1.70 -4.51 -10.11
C PRO A 27 0.48 -3.67 -9.71
N ALA A 28 0.09 -2.73 -10.57
CA ALA A 28 -1.20 -2.06 -10.44
C ALA A 28 -2.32 -3.11 -10.49
N GLY A 29 -3.42 -2.86 -9.79
CA GLY A 29 -4.54 -3.80 -9.77
C GLY A 29 -4.35 -5.08 -8.93
N ALA A 30 -3.19 -5.28 -8.29
CA ALA A 30 -2.91 -6.48 -7.48
C ALA A 30 -3.69 -6.58 -6.15
N GLY A 31 -4.45 -5.55 -5.77
CA GLY A 31 -5.26 -5.56 -4.54
C GLY A 31 -4.60 -4.91 -3.32
N LYS A 32 -3.44 -4.27 -3.46
CA LYS A 32 -2.67 -3.63 -2.36
C LYS A 32 -3.53 -2.73 -1.45
N THR A 33 -4.14 -1.70 -2.02
CA THR A 33 -4.98 -0.74 -1.29
C THR A 33 -6.16 -1.41 -0.56
N THR A 34 -6.76 -2.44 -1.17
CA THR A 34 -7.85 -3.20 -0.55
C THR A 34 -7.35 -3.95 0.68
N THR A 35 -6.19 -4.59 0.58
CA THR A 35 -5.56 -5.30 1.69
C THR A 35 -5.20 -4.34 2.83
N ILE A 36 -4.59 -3.19 2.51
CA ILE A 36 -4.22 -2.16 3.50
C ILE A 36 -5.46 -1.68 4.28
N ARG A 37 -6.55 -1.36 3.57
CA ARG A 37 -7.79 -0.88 4.19
C ARG A 37 -8.45 -1.94 5.07
N ASP A 38 -8.45 -3.18 4.61
CA ASP A 38 -9.01 -4.29 5.37
C ASP A 38 -8.16 -4.60 6.61
N PHE A 39 -6.83 -4.51 6.50
CA PHE A 39 -5.93 -4.65 7.64
C PHE A 39 -6.16 -3.53 8.66
N ALA A 40 -6.17 -2.27 8.23
CA ALA A 40 -6.39 -1.12 9.11
C ALA A 40 -7.77 -1.14 9.80
N ALA A 41 -8.78 -1.72 9.16
CA ALA A 41 -10.11 -1.85 9.76
C ALA A 41 -10.19 -2.91 10.89
N ARG A 42 -9.19 -3.80 10.99
CA ARG A 42 -9.17 -4.93 11.94
C ARG A 42 -8.06 -4.84 12.98
N HIS A 43 -7.14 -3.90 12.84
CA HIS A 43 -6.01 -3.73 13.76
C HIS A 43 -6.01 -2.30 14.30
N GLU A 44 -5.76 -2.17 15.59
CA GLU A 44 -5.63 -0.87 16.24
C GLU A 44 -4.31 -0.19 15.89
N ASN A 45 -4.28 1.13 15.99
CA ASN A 45 -3.09 1.95 15.77
C ASN A 45 -2.43 1.80 14.38
N VAL A 46 -3.23 1.44 13.36
CA VAL A 46 -2.79 1.36 11.96
C VAL A 46 -3.29 2.59 11.20
N PHE A 47 -2.37 3.38 10.68
CA PHE A 47 -2.65 4.66 10.04
C PHE A 47 -2.23 4.64 8.57
N VAL A 48 -3.18 4.89 7.67
CA VAL A 48 -2.95 4.84 6.23
C VAL A 48 -2.84 6.24 5.67
N VAL A 49 -1.71 6.53 5.04
CA VAL A 49 -1.42 7.79 4.33
C VAL A 49 -1.46 7.50 2.84
N SER A 50 -2.43 8.09 2.14
CA SER A 50 -2.52 7.97 0.68
C SER A 50 -1.62 9.01 0.03
N CYS A 51 -0.59 8.56 -0.70
CA CYS A 51 0.37 9.43 -1.37
C CYS A 51 -0.11 9.85 -2.76
N SER A 52 0.19 11.09 -3.18
CA SER A 52 -0.10 11.60 -4.52
C SER A 52 1.07 12.38 -5.11
N GLU A 53 1.09 12.53 -6.44
CA GLU A 53 2.19 13.18 -7.17
C GLU A 53 2.27 14.69 -6.94
N ASP A 54 1.15 15.32 -6.66
CA ASP A 54 0.99 16.76 -6.37
C ASP A 54 1.24 17.12 -4.89
N MET A 55 1.50 16.12 -4.06
CA MET A 55 1.71 16.30 -2.63
C MET A 55 3.05 16.98 -2.34
N HIS A 56 3.01 18.12 -1.68
CA HIS A 56 4.18 18.80 -1.11
C HIS A 56 4.40 18.38 0.35
N ARG A 57 5.52 18.81 0.95
CA ARG A 57 5.85 18.47 2.35
C ARG A 57 4.75 18.85 3.35
N GLY A 58 4.08 19.99 3.13
CA GLY A 58 2.99 20.42 3.98
C GLY A 58 1.78 19.50 3.90
N ASP A 59 1.43 19.09 2.68
CA ASP A 59 0.30 18.19 2.43
C ASP A 59 0.56 16.81 3.01
N PHE A 60 1.80 16.32 2.85
CA PHE A 60 2.25 15.05 3.43
C PHE A 60 2.10 15.01 4.96
N ILE A 61 2.56 16.09 5.66
CA ILE A 61 2.43 16.18 7.11
C ILE A 61 0.97 16.29 7.54
N ARG A 62 0.17 17.10 6.84
CA ARG A 62 -1.26 17.25 7.14
C ARG A 62 -2.04 15.97 6.89
N GLU A 63 -1.72 15.25 5.82
CA GLU A 63 -2.35 13.95 5.54
C GLU A 63 -1.98 12.92 6.60
N MET A 64 -0.72 12.87 7.01
CA MET A 64 -0.26 12.04 8.12
C MET A 64 -0.96 12.44 9.43
N ALA A 65 -1.07 13.73 9.75
CA ALA A 65 -1.80 14.21 10.92
C ALA A 65 -3.28 13.81 10.89
N ARG A 66 -3.92 13.91 9.72
CA ARG A 66 -5.29 13.48 9.51
C ARG A 66 -5.45 11.98 9.75
N SER A 67 -4.54 11.16 9.22
CA SER A 67 -4.60 9.72 9.36
C SER A 67 -4.48 9.26 10.83
N VAL A 68 -3.65 9.94 11.62
CA VAL A 68 -3.48 9.65 13.07
C VAL A 68 -4.50 10.38 13.97
N GLY A 69 -5.41 11.16 13.40
CA GLY A 69 -6.48 11.82 14.14
C GLY A 69 -6.04 13.05 14.97
N VAL A 70 -4.93 13.71 14.62
CA VAL A 70 -4.47 14.92 15.32
C VAL A 70 -4.76 16.19 14.51
N ASN A 71 -5.27 17.23 15.18
CA ASN A 71 -5.49 18.52 14.57
C ASN A 71 -4.20 19.36 14.57
N VAL A 72 -3.85 19.89 13.38
CA VAL A 72 -2.64 20.70 13.13
C VAL A 72 -2.94 21.97 12.31
N SER A 73 -4.20 22.43 12.26
CA SER A 73 -4.67 23.49 11.35
C SER A 73 -3.88 24.79 11.50
N ASP A 74 -3.57 25.21 12.74
CA ASP A 74 -2.94 26.50 13.05
C ASP A 74 -1.44 26.35 13.38
N MET A 75 -0.82 25.23 12.98
CA MET A 75 0.56 24.93 13.31
C MET A 75 1.50 25.12 12.12
N SER A 76 2.73 25.57 12.40
CA SER A 76 3.83 25.46 11.45
C SER A 76 4.11 23.99 11.11
N LEU A 77 4.74 23.72 9.96
CA LEU A 77 5.06 22.34 9.57
C LEU A 77 5.92 21.61 10.61
N LYS A 78 6.80 22.34 11.29
CA LYS A 78 7.63 21.77 12.36
C LYS A 78 6.77 21.35 13.55
N GLU A 79 5.90 22.22 14.02
CA GLU A 79 5.00 21.93 15.15
C GLU A 79 4.02 20.81 14.82
N ALA A 80 3.48 20.81 13.59
CA ALA A 80 2.59 19.76 13.10
C ALA A 80 3.28 18.38 13.12
N LEU A 81 4.52 18.29 12.61
CA LEU A 81 5.30 17.07 12.69
C LEU A 81 5.58 16.65 14.12
N GLU A 82 5.99 17.61 14.99
CA GLU A 82 6.23 17.36 16.41
C GLU A 82 4.99 16.74 17.08
N ARG A 83 3.82 17.28 16.77
CA ARG A 83 2.55 16.80 17.33
C ARG A 83 2.22 15.39 16.86
N VAL A 84 2.39 15.11 15.56
CA VAL A 84 2.17 13.77 15.00
C VAL A 84 3.11 12.75 15.65
N VAL A 85 4.41 13.06 15.69
CA VAL A 85 5.42 12.15 16.28
C VAL A 85 5.12 11.92 17.77
N ARG A 86 4.85 12.97 18.54
CA ARG A 86 4.50 12.82 19.96
C ARG A 86 3.28 11.94 20.16
N HIS A 87 2.24 12.09 19.32
CA HIS A 87 1.05 11.26 19.40
C HIS A 87 1.39 9.79 19.12
N LEU A 88 2.11 9.52 18.04
CA LEU A 88 2.52 8.14 17.69
C LEU A 88 3.33 7.47 18.82
N LEU A 89 4.22 8.21 19.50
CA LEU A 89 5.01 7.70 20.61
C LEU A 89 4.18 7.37 21.88
N THR A 90 2.92 7.79 21.96
CA THR A 90 2.01 7.43 23.07
C THR A 90 1.19 6.17 22.79
N LEU A 91 1.22 5.67 21.58
CA LEU A 91 0.42 4.52 21.15
C LEU A 91 1.20 3.20 21.34
N ASP A 92 0.48 2.13 21.57
CA ASP A 92 1.06 0.78 21.57
C ASP A 92 1.21 0.29 20.13
N LYS A 93 2.44 -0.06 19.74
CA LYS A 93 2.78 -0.62 18.42
C LYS A 93 2.10 0.11 17.23
N PRO A 94 2.29 1.42 17.07
CA PRO A 94 1.70 2.12 15.93
C PRO A 94 2.33 1.67 14.62
N LEU A 95 1.53 1.66 13.54
CA LEU A 95 1.96 1.35 12.18
C LEU A 95 1.54 2.46 11.22
N LEU A 96 2.50 3.05 10.53
CA LEU A 96 2.27 3.96 9.40
C LEU A 96 2.37 3.19 8.08
N VAL A 97 1.33 3.27 7.25
CA VAL A 97 1.31 2.66 5.93
C VAL A 97 1.17 3.75 4.88
N PHE A 98 2.18 3.90 4.03
CA PHE A 98 2.20 4.86 2.92
C PHE A 98 1.79 4.13 1.63
N ASP A 99 0.51 4.26 1.24
CA ASP A 99 0.00 3.69 0.00
C ASP A 99 0.36 4.59 -1.18
N GLU A 100 0.75 3.99 -2.31
CA GLU A 100 1.25 4.68 -3.51
C GLU A 100 2.53 5.50 -3.25
N GLY A 101 3.43 5.00 -2.40
CA GLY A 101 4.67 5.69 -1.98
C GLY A 101 5.62 6.07 -3.12
N ASP A 102 5.53 5.42 -4.28
CA ASP A 102 6.29 5.76 -5.48
C ASP A 102 5.89 7.11 -6.11
N LYS A 103 4.76 7.69 -5.70
CA LYS A 103 4.30 9.02 -6.15
C LYS A 103 4.94 10.18 -5.37
N LEU A 104 5.52 9.92 -4.21
CA LEU A 104 6.12 10.96 -3.39
C LEU A 104 7.31 11.63 -4.10
N ALA A 105 7.37 12.96 -4.05
CA ALA A 105 8.50 13.74 -4.57
C ALA A 105 9.79 13.49 -3.78
N ASP A 106 10.96 13.69 -4.40
CA ASP A 106 12.27 13.50 -3.75
C ASP A 106 12.42 14.33 -2.46
N SER A 107 11.85 15.53 -2.42
CA SER A 107 11.88 16.40 -1.25
C SER A 107 11.15 15.79 -0.03
N ILE A 108 10.18 14.91 -0.26
CA ILE A 108 9.46 14.19 0.79
C ILE A 108 10.28 13.00 1.27
N PHE A 109 11.03 12.33 0.40
CA PHE A 109 11.96 11.27 0.80
C PHE A 109 12.97 11.75 1.84
N TYR A 110 13.52 12.96 1.67
CA TYR A 110 14.38 13.54 2.69
C TYR A 110 13.68 13.79 4.01
N TYR A 111 12.45 14.26 3.91
CA TYR A 111 11.66 14.56 5.08
C TYR A 111 11.28 13.29 5.82
N PHE A 112 11.04 12.20 5.09
CA PHE A 112 10.82 10.88 5.67
C PHE A 112 11.99 10.41 6.53
N ILE A 113 13.23 10.68 6.15
CA ILE A 113 14.41 10.35 6.97
C ILE A 113 14.31 10.99 8.36
N THR A 114 13.85 12.24 8.41
CA THR A 114 13.63 12.93 9.70
C THR A 114 12.53 12.26 10.54
N ILE A 115 11.45 11.81 9.89
CA ILE A 115 10.35 11.08 10.55
C ILE A 115 10.86 9.75 11.08
N TYR A 116 11.52 8.99 10.24
CA TYR A 116 12.10 7.69 10.59
C TYR A 116 13.00 7.79 11.83
N ASN A 117 13.99 8.70 11.82
CA ASN A 117 14.95 8.85 12.91
C ASN A 117 14.29 9.18 14.26
N ARG A 118 13.06 9.67 14.24
CA ARG A 118 12.29 10.02 15.44
C ARG A 118 11.35 8.91 15.91
N LEU A 119 11.00 8.00 15.01
CA LEU A 119 10.06 6.89 15.25
C LEU A 119 10.75 5.52 15.24
N GLU A 120 12.05 5.50 14.99
CA GLU A 120 12.85 4.26 14.97
C GLU A 120 12.65 3.47 16.27
N ASN A 121 12.38 2.18 16.16
CA ASN A 121 12.06 1.26 17.26
C ASN A 121 10.75 1.55 18.03
N TYR A 122 9.91 2.50 17.56
CA TYR A 122 8.62 2.81 18.19
C TYR A 122 7.44 2.62 17.25
N CYS A 123 7.64 2.79 15.95
CA CYS A 123 6.57 2.75 14.96
C CYS A 123 6.99 1.91 13.76
N GLY A 124 6.16 0.94 13.39
CA GLY A 124 6.32 0.25 12.12
C GLY A 124 6.03 1.17 10.94
N ILE A 125 6.79 1.04 9.86
CA ILE A 125 6.60 1.89 8.67
C ILE A 125 6.64 1.03 7.41
N ILE A 126 5.54 1.00 6.67
CA ILE A 126 5.46 0.27 5.40
C ILE A 126 5.12 1.22 4.26
N PHE A 127 5.98 1.22 3.25
CA PHE A 127 5.63 1.78 1.95
C PHE A 127 5.07 0.69 1.05
N VAL A 128 4.02 1.02 0.32
CA VAL A 128 3.41 0.13 -0.66
C VAL A 128 3.28 0.86 -1.98
N SER A 129 3.75 0.24 -3.08
CA SER A 129 3.78 0.92 -4.38
C SER A 129 3.77 -0.04 -5.57
N THR A 130 3.92 0.51 -6.76
CA THR A 130 4.24 -0.26 -7.97
C THR A 130 5.73 -0.58 -8.05
N ARG A 131 6.11 -1.45 -8.99
CA ARG A 131 7.54 -1.77 -9.24
C ARG A 131 8.34 -0.60 -9.78
N TYR A 132 7.71 0.51 -10.18
CA TYR A 132 8.37 1.71 -10.68
C TYR A 132 9.39 2.28 -9.67
N ILE A 133 9.12 2.15 -8.37
CA ILE A 133 10.03 2.63 -7.32
C ILE A 133 11.43 1.97 -7.38
N LYS A 134 11.52 0.70 -7.80
CA LYS A 134 12.81 0.02 -7.94
C LYS A 134 13.71 0.74 -8.94
N ARG A 135 13.18 1.01 -10.14
CA ARG A 135 13.89 1.76 -11.18
C ARG A 135 14.24 3.18 -10.71
N ARG A 136 13.31 3.85 -10.04
CA ARG A 136 13.55 5.18 -9.48
C ARG A 136 14.68 5.15 -8.44
N MET A 137 14.72 4.14 -7.57
CA MET A 137 15.77 3.95 -6.57
C MET A 137 17.12 3.69 -7.23
N GLU A 138 17.19 2.79 -8.21
CA GLU A 138 18.40 2.49 -8.97
C GLU A 138 18.98 3.75 -9.64
N ILE A 139 18.13 4.54 -10.30
CA ILE A 139 18.53 5.83 -10.91
C ILE A 139 19.01 6.80 -9.83
N GLY A 140 18.29 6.92 -8.71
CA GLY A 140 18.69 7.82 -7.63
C GLY A 140 20.03 7.47 -7.01
N LEU A 141 20.29 6.19 -6.81
CA LEU A 141 21.56 5.67 -6.29
C LEU A 141 22.72 5.87 -7.31
N SER A 142 22.49 5.57 -8.59
CA SER A 142 23.53 5.72 -9.63
C SER A 142 24.00 7.16 -9.83
N TYR A 143 23.11 8.13 -9.63
CA TYR A 143 23.42 9.56 -9.67
C TYR A 143 23.78 10.17 -8.30
N ASN A 144 23.97 9.35 -7.27
CA ASN A 144 24.21 9.80 -5.89
C ASN A 144 23.20 10.87 -5.45
N LYS A 145 21.94 10.72 -5.85
CA LYS A 145 20.89 11.62 -5.39
C LYS A 145 20.79 11.58 -3.89
N LYS A 146 20.86 12.75 -3.27
CA LYS A 146 20.78 12.93 -1.83
C LYS A 146 19.55 12.21 -1.25
N GLY A 147 19.69 11.44 -0.15
CA GLY A 147 18.66 10.71 0.57
C GLY A 147 18.30 9.33 0.01
N TYR A 148 18.66 9.03 -1.23
CA TYR A 148 18.32 7.73 -1.80
C TYR A 148 19.06 6.57 -1.11
N ASP A 149 20.36 6.71 -0.85
CA ASP A 149 21.12 5.68 -0.12
C ASP A 149 20.63 5.54 1.32
N GLU A 150 20.27 6.66 1.98
CA GLU A 150 19.75 6.64 3.32
C GLU A 150 18.40 5.90 3.42
N ILE A 151 17.44 6.18 2.51
CA ILE A 151 16.16 5.46 2.47
C ILE A 151 16.38 3.99 2.10
N HIS A 152 17.21 3.73 1.10
CA HIS A 152 17.53 2.37 0.67
C HIS A 152 18.13 1.55 1.81
N SER A 153 18.99 2.17 2.62
CA SER A 153 19.53 1.54 3.82
C SER A 153 18.43 1.20 4.85
N ARG A 154 17.49 2.13 5.12
CA ARG A 154 16.41 1.94 6.10
C ARG A 154 15.41 0.87 5.73
N ILE A 155 15.19 0.65 4.44
CA ILE A 155 14.38 -0.49 3.94
C ILE A 155 15.22 -1.78 3.75
N CYS A 156 16.33 -1.89 4.46
CA CYS A 156 17.25 -3.03 4.40
C CYS A 156 17.80 -3.32 2.99
N ARG A 157 17.95 -2.30 2.15
CA ARG A 157 18.42 -2.38 0.76
C ARG A 157 17.64 -3.36 -0.12
N LYS A 158 16.39 -3.67 0.24
CA LYS A 158 15.57 -4.68 -0.42
C LYS A 158 14.10 -4.25 -0.49
N PHE A 159 13.50 -4.43 -1.67
CA PHE A 159 12.06 -4.35 -1.85
C PHE A 159 11.43 -5.72 -1.66
N VAL A 160 10.30 -5.77 -0.93
CA VAL A 160 9.49 -6.99 -0.78
C VAL A 160 8.56 -7.10 -1.98
N GLU A 161 8.83 -8.03 -2.88
CA GLU A 161 7.94 -8.28 -4.03
C GLU A 161 6.80 -9.18 -3.60
N LEU A 162 5.57 -8.69 -3.79
CA LEU A 162 4.37 -9.47 -3.54
C LEU A 162 4.03 -10.31 -4.78
N THR A 163 3.60 -11.55 -4.55
CA THR A 163 3.26 -12.51 -5.60
C THR A 163 1.96 -12.10 -6.31
N PRO A 164 1.96 -11.87 -7.63
CA PRO A 164 0.75 -11.54 -8.38
C PRO A 164 -0.33 -12.62 -8.26
N ALA A 165 -1.59 -12.21 -8.47
CA ALA A 165 -2.70 -13.16 -8.44
C ALA A 165 -2.57 -14.23 -9.54
N THR A 166 -3.04 -15.44 -9.24
CA THR A 166 -3.00 -16.60 -10.13
C THR A 166 -4.36 -16.86 -10.77
N SER A 167 -4.38 -17.69 -11.82
CA SER A 167 -5.62 -18.15 -12.45
C SER A 167 -6.55 -18.87 -11.45
N TYR A 168 -5.97 -19.62 -10.52
CA TYR A 168 -6.72 -20.31 -9.46
C TYR A 168 -7.42 -19.32 -8.52
N GLU A 169 -6.72 -18.29 -8.09
CA GLU A 169 -7.28 -17.24 -7.22
C GLU A 169 -8.37 -16.43 -7.92
N VAL A 170 -8.18 -16.11 -9.21
CA VAL A 170 -9.21 -15.42 -9.99
C VAL A 170 -10.47 -16.29 -10.12
N ALA A 171 -10.33 -17.60 -10.35
CA ALA A 171 -11.46 -18.52 -10.36
C ALA A 171 -12.16 -18.56 -8.99
N ALA A 172 -11.40 -18.60 -7.89
CA ALA A 172 -11.95 -18.57 -6.53
C ALA A 172 -12.69 -17.25 -6.25
N ILE A 173 -12.14 -16.10 -6.68
CA ILE A 173 -12.80 -14.79 -6.57
C ILE A 173 -14.12 -14.78 -7.37
N ALA A 174 -14.14 -15.32 -8.59
CA ALA A 174 -15.34 -15.37 -9.41
C ALA A 174 -16.45 -16.19 -8.71
N ARG A 175 -16.12 -17.37 -8.18
CA ARG A 175 -17.06 -18.21 -7.43
C ARG A 175 -17.55 -17.53 -6.14
N ALA A 176 -16.65 -16.94 -5.35
CA ALA A 176 -17.01 -16.20 -4.13
C ALA A 176 -17.93 -15.00 -4.41
N ASN A 177 -17.89 -14.47 -5.63
CA ASN A 177 -18.82 -13.44 -6.09
C ASN A 177 -20.09 -14.00 -6.75
N GLY A 178 -20.39 -15.30 -6.63
CA GLY A 178 -21.64 -15.89 -7.07
C GLY A 178 -21.64 -16.37 -8.53
N LEU A 179 -20.51 -16.43 -9.22
CA LEU A 179 -20.39 -17.07 -10.53
C LEU A 179 -20.09 -18.57 -10.33
N THR A 180 -21.14 -19.35 -10.09
CA THR A 180 -21.02 -20.80 -9.79
C THR A 180 -20.86 -21.66 -11.04
N ASP A 181 -21.25 -21.17 -12.24
CA ASP A 181 -21.03 -21.86 -13.49
C ASP A 181 -19.55 -21.85 -13.88
N GLU A 182 -18.96 -23.04 -13.98
CA GLU A 182 -17.55 -23.24 -14.34
C GLU A 182 -17.17 -22.65 -15.71
N ARG A 183 -18.10 -22.63 -16.67
CA ARG A 183 -17.86 -22.04 -18.00
C ARG A 183 -17.70 -20.55 -17.89
N VAL A 184 -18.56 -19.91 -17.08
CA VAL A 184 -18.52 -18.47 -16.81
C VAL A 184 -17.28 -18.12 -16.03
N ALA A 185 -16.92 -18.88 -14.98
CA ALA A 185 -15.70 -18.68 -14.23
C ALA A 185 -14.45 -18.78 -15.12
N LYS A 186 -14.39 -19.76 -16.02
CA LYS A 186 -13.30 -19.89 -17.01
C LYS A 186 -13.21 -18.69 -17.96
N THR A 187 -14.35 -18.08 -18.33
CA THR A 187 -14.35 -16.86 -19.15
C THR A 187 -13.69 -15.69 -18.41
N VAL A 188 -13.99 -15.51 -17.12
CA VAL A 188 -13.34 -14.49 -16.28
C VAL A 188 -11.83 -14.74 -16.17
N VAL A 189 -11.39 -15.98 -15.98
CA VAL A 189 -9.97 -16.35 -15.91
C VAL A 189 -9.26 -16.07 -17.24
N LYS A 190 -9.88 -16.42 -18.39
CA LYS A 190 -9.31 -16.14 -19.71
C LYS A 190 -9.16 -14.64 -19.97
N ASP A 191 -10.16 -13.84 -19.62
CA ASP A 191 -10.08 -12.38 -19.74
C ASP A 191 -8.99 -11.81 -18.81
N ALA A 192 -8.89 -12.27 -17.56
CA ALA A 192 -7.87 -11.85 -16.61
C ALA A 192 -6.45 -12.17 -17.09
N ALA A 193 -6.24 -13.32 -17.73
CA ALA A 193 -4.93 -13.71 -18.27
C ALA A 193 -4.42 -12.76 -19.37
N THR A 194 -5.30 -12.04 -20.06
CA THR A 194 -4.90 -11.05 -21.07
C THR A 194 -4.37 -9.74 -20.47
N CYS A 195 -4.49 -9.56 -19.17
CA CYS A 195 -4.09 -8.34 -18.46
C CYS A 195 -3.38 -8.64 -17.12
N ASP A 196 -2.51 -9.66 -17.12
CA ASP A 196 -1.67 -10.04 -15.99
C ASP A 196 -2.44 -10.22 -14.68
N PHE A 197 -3.67 -10.73 -14.77
CA PHE A 197 -4.57 -10.96 -13.63
C PHE A 197 -4.88 -9.71 -12.80
N ASP A 198 -4.99 -8.54 -13.45
CA ASP A 198 -5.43 -7.30 -12.79
C ASP A 198 -6.82 -7.47 -12.16
N LEU A 199 -6.91 -7.38 -10.83
CA LEU A 199 -8.14 -7.61 -10.08
C LEU A 199 -9.22 -6.54 -10.32
N ARG A 200 -8.86 -5.35 -10.82
CA ARG A 200 -9.84 -4.34 -11.26
C ARG A 200 -10.54 -4.83 -12.52
N ARG A 201 -9.80 -5.45 -13.43
CA ARG A 201 -10.36 -6.07 -14.65
C ARG A 201 -11.22 -7.27 -14.30
N VAL A 202 -10.75 -8.15 -13.41
CA VAL A 202 -11.51 -9.30 -12.89
C VAL A 202 -12.86 -8.85 -12.31
N ARG A 203 -12.87 -7.82 -11.47
CA ARG A 203 -14.10 -7.26 -10.90
C ARG A 203 -15.08 -6.77 -11.97
N ARG A 204 -14.58 -6.08 -13.00
CA ARG A 204 -15.41 -5.59 -14.13
C ARG A 204 -16.02 -6.74 -14.92
N GLU A 205 -15.24 -7.77 -15.20
CA GLU A 205 -15.72 -8.93 -15.95
C GLU A 205 -16.76 -9.72 -15.14
N ILE A 206 -16.56 -9.93 -13.84
CA ILE A 206 -17.56 -10.53 -12.96
C ILE A 206 -18.88 -9.75 -13.00
N HIS A 207 -18.84 -8.42 -12.91
CA HIS A 207 -20.05 -7.60 -12.99
C HIS A 207 -20.74 -7.72 -14.35
N LYS A 208 -19.99 -7.81 -15.44
CA LYS A 208 -20.53 -8.02 -16.78
C LYS A 208 -21.24 -9.37 -16.88
N GLN A 209 -20.61 -10.46 -16.41
CA GLN A 209 -21.19 -11.79 -16.45
C GLN A 209 -22.49 -11.88 -15.62
N LYS A 210 -22.53 -11.27 -14.44
CA LYS A 210 -23.76 -11.18 -13.62
C LYS A 210 -24.90 -10.46 -14.35
N ARG A 211 -24.61 -9.36 -15.05
CA ARG A 211 -25.63 -8.64 -15.85
C ARG A 211 -26.16 -9.48 -17.01
N LEU A 212 -25.27 -10.20 -17.70
CA LEU A 212 -25.68 -11.09 -18.79
C LEU A 212 -26.58 -12.22 -18.29
N ALA A 213 -26.25 -12.84 -17.15
CA ALA A 213 -27.07 -13.87 -16.53
C ALA A 213 -28.46 -13.33 -16.13
N ALA A 214 -28.52 -12.12 -15.57
CA ALA A 214 -29.79 -11.49 -15.18
C ALA A 214 -30.68 -11.12 -16.40
N ILE A 215 -30.10 -10.85 -17.56
CA ILE A 215 -30.86 -10.61 -18.81
C ILE A 215 -31.38 -11.92 -19.38
N ALA A 216 -30.57 -12.98 -19.35
CA ALA A 216 -30.94 -14.29 -19.86
C ALA A 216 -32.03 -15.02 -19.03
N SER A 217 -32.25 -14.58 -17.79
CA SER A 217 -33.28 -15.11 -16.89
C SER A 217 -34.62 -14.37 -16.94
N LYS A 218 -34.72 -13.35 -17.78
CA LYS A 218 -35.96 -12.60 -18.09
C LYS A 218 -36.60 -13.08 -19.40
#